data_53418c5dd6f283d719ef9b017e6dc2bc
#
_entry.id   53418c5dd6f283d719ef9b017e6dc2bc
#
_cell.length_a   1.000
_cell.length_b   1.000
_cell.length_c   1.000
_cell.angle_alpha   90.00
_cell.angle_beta   90.00
_cell.angle_gamma   90.00
#
_symmetry.space_group_name_H-M   'P 1'
#
loop_
_entity.id
_entity.type
_entity.pdbx_description
1 polymer ?
#
loop_
_entity_poly.entity_id
_entity_poly.type
_entity_poly.pdbx_seq_one_letter_code
_entity_poly.pdbx_strand_id
1 'polypeptide(L)'
;MPAQNLIDLSHPSITAEAQEFLSKPHRLLIGGEWVESQSGERRKVFDPATGLVISEVADGSQADVEKAVIAARKSFDSGAWRKLSGSEKSKVLWRIG
;
A
#
# COMPACT_ATOMS: atom_id res chain seq x y z
N MET A 1 16.54 -10.25 -17.20
CA MET A 1 15.81 -9.31 -17.79
C MET A 1 15.86 -8.02 -17.17
N PRO A 2 15.91 -7.33 -17.97
CA PRO A 2 16.49 -6.14 -17.71
C PRO A 2 15.67 -5.17 -16.98
N ALA A 3 16.37 -4.52 -16.16
CA ALA A 3 15.89 -3.40 -15.42
C ALA A 3 15.57 -2.20 -16.32
N GLN A 4 15.89 -2.30 -17.61
CA GLN A 4 15.66 -1.20 -18.52
C GLN A 4 14.19 -0.82 -18.70
N ASN A 5 13.27 -1.61 -18.17
CA ASN A 5 11.86 -1.24 -18.20
C ASN A 5 11.44 -0.41 -16.98
N LEU A 6 12.39 0.00 -16.15
CA LEU A 6 12.12 0.90 -15.05
C LEU A 6 12.12 2.34 -15.52
N ILE A 7 11.20 3.12 -14.97
CA ILE A 7 11.16 4.56 -15.21
C ILE A 7 12.35 5.24 -14.54
N ASP A 8 12.83 6.32 -15.16
CA ASP A 8 13.82 7.18 -14.53
C ASP A 8 13.16 8.04 -13.46
N LEU A 9 13.44 7.70 -12.21
CA LEU A 9 12.91 8.41 -11.06
C LEU A 9 13.68 9.68 -10.70
N SER A 10 14.73 10.02 -11.47
CA SER A 10 15.50 11.24 -11.22
C SER A 10 14.84 12.50 -11.76
N HIS A 11 13.68 12.39 -12.39
CA HIS A 11 12.98 13.54 -12.96
C HIS A 11 12.68 14.60 -11.90
N PRO A 12 12.92 15.89 -12.19
CA PRO A 12 12.78 16.96 -11.19
C PRO A 12 11.38 17.10 -10.57
N SER A 13 10.36 16.63 -11.26
CA SER A 13 8.98 16.67 -10.73
C SER A 13 8.68 15.59 -9.71
N ILE A 14 9.61 14.65 -9.50
CA ILE A 14 9.45 13.57 -8.51
C ILE A 14 10.30 13.91 -7.29
N THR A 15 9.65 14.11 -6.14
CA THR A 15 10.36 14.44 -4.90
C THR A 15 11.27 13.30 -4.45
N ALA A 16 12.26 13.63 -3.62
CA ALA A 16 13.16 12.62 -3.07
C ALA A 16 12.40 11.58 -2.24
N GLU A 17 11.42 12.00 -1.48
CA GLU A 17 10.56 11.10 -0.69
C GLU A 17 9.76 10.16 -1.59
N ALA A 18 9.21 10.68 -2.69
CA ALA A 18 8.48 9.86 -3.65
C ALA A 18 9.40 8.86 -4.34
N GLN A 19 10.62 9.27 -4.70
CA GLN A 19 11.62 8.37 -5.28
C GLN A 19 11.96 7.23 -4.31
N GLU A 20 12.20 7.56 -3.05
CA GLU A 20 12.49 6.56 -2.03
C GLU A 20 11.31 5.59 -1.86
N PHE A 21 10.10 6.12 -1.79
CA PHE A 21 8.89 5.29 -1.69
C PHE A 21 8.76 4.32 -2.86
N LEU A 22 8.91 4.82 -4.09
CA LEU A 22 8.76 4.01 -5.29
C LEU A 22 9.88 2.97 -5.47
N SER A 23 11.07 3.24 -4.94
CA SER A 23 12.22 2.33 -5.09
C SER A 23 12.12 1.07 -4.24
N LYS A 24 11.23 1.05 -3.25
CA LYS A 24 11.07 -0.09 -2.35
C LYS A 24 9.88 -0.95 -2.76
N PRO A 25 9.99 -2.28 -2.64
CA PRO A 25 8.82 -3.13 -2.82
C PRO A 25 7.84 -2.92 -1.68
N HIS A 26 6.55 -2.94 -1.99
CA HIS A 26 5.50 -2.67 -1.04
C HIS A 26 4.76 -3.95 -0.65
N ARG A 27 4.46 -4.05 0.63
CA ARG A 27 3.75 -5.18 1.23
C ARG A 27 2.26 -4.90 1.37
N LEU A 28 1.52 -5.91 1.78
CA LEU A 28 0.12 -5.78 2.15
C LEU A 28 0.02 -5.23 3.57
N LEU A 29 -0.95 -4.35 3.80
CA LEU A 29 -1.27 -3.87 5.16
C LEU A 29 -2.51 -4.60 5.63
N ILE A 30 -2.34 -5.52 6.57
CA ILE A 30 -3.44 -6.34 7.10
C ILE A 30 -3.36 -6.33 8.62
N GLY A 31 -4.44 -5.93 9.27
CA GLY A 31 -4.51 -5.91 10.73
C GLY A 31 -3.51 -4.98 11.39
N GLY A 32 -3.10 -3.92 10.71
CA GLY A 32 -2.11 -2.97 11.21
C GLY A 32 -0.66 -3.39 10.99
N GLU A 33 -0.43 -4.49 10.29
CA GLU A 33 0.92 -5.00 10.02
C GLU A 33 1.21 -5.06 8.53
N TRP A 34 2.45 -4.77 8.17
CA TRP A 34 2.95 -4.93 6.80
C TRP A 34 3.41 -6.37 6.61
N VAL A 35 2.75 -7.08 5.72
CA VAL A 35 3.00 -8.50 5.49
C VAL A 35 3.22 -8.80 4.00
N GLU A 36 4.06 -9.79 3.71
CA GLU A 36 4.19 -10.31 2.37
C GLU A 36 2.93 -11.10 1.99
N SER A 37 2.67 -11.20 0.69
CA SER A 37 1.65 -12.11 0.18
C SER A 37 1.99 -13.54 0.58
N GLN A 38 0.99 -14.35 0.88
CA GLN A 38 1.20 -15.75 1.26
C GLN A 38 1.85 -16.56 0.14
N SER A 39 1.56 -16.23 -1.11
CA SER A 39 2.21 -16.84 -2.27
C SER A 39 3.63 -16.35 -2.51
N GLY A 40 3.99 -15.21 -1.91
CA GLY A 40 5.24 -14.51 -2.19
C GLY A 40 5.26 -13.79 -3.53
N GLU A 41 4.17 -13.84 -4.29
CA GLU A 41 4.10 -13.19 -5.59
C GLU A 41 4.04 -11.67 -5.48
N ARG A 42 4.60 -11.02 -6.48
CA ARG A 42 4.62 -9.57 -6.59
C ARG A 42 4.09 -9.16 -7.95
N ARG A 43 3.54 -7.96 -8.00
CA ARG A 43 3.01 -7.37 -9.22
C ARG A 43 3.79 -6.09 -9.52
N LYS A 44 4.19 -5.95 -10.78
CA LYS A 44 4.79 -4.72 -11.27
C LYS A 44 3.71 -3.67 -11.48
N VAL A 45 4.03 -2.44 -11.06
CA VAL A 45 3.19 -1.27 -11.29
C VAL A 45 3.78 -0.47 -12.43
N PHE A 46 3.00 -0.19 -13.45
CA PHE A 46 3.45 0.50 -14.65
C PHE A 46 3.00 1.96 -14.65
N ASP A 47 3.87 2.82 -15.15
CA ASP A 47 3.48 4.19 -15.47
C ASP A 47 2.67 4.19 -16.76
N PRO A 48 1.43 4.65 -16.75
CA PRO A 48 0.59 4.62 -17.95
C PRO A 48 1.08 5.58 -19.05
N ALA A 49 1.84 6.60 -18.71
CA ALA A 49 2.36 7.55 -19.69
C ALA A 49 3.51 6.98 -20.51
N THR A 50 4.38 6.20 -19.89
CA THR A 50 5.59 5.67 -20.53
C THR A 50 5.55 4.16 -20.76
N GLY A 51 4.66 3.44 -20.05
CA GLY A 51 4.63 1.98 -20.05
C GLY A 51 5.75 1.34 -19.26
N LEU A 52 6.57 2.12 -18.56
CA LEU A 52 7.69 1.62 -17.78
C LEU A 52 7.27 1.24 -16.35
N VAL A 53 8.02 0.33 -15.75
CA VAL A 53 7.77 -0.10 -14.36
C VAL A 53 8.25 0.97 -13.40
N ILE A 54 7.37 1.39 -12.47
CA ILE A 54 7.70 2.41 -11.46
C ILE A 54 7.86 1.82 -10.06
N SER A 55 7.29 0.65 -9.79
CA SER A 55 7.38 0.01 -8.48
C SER A 55 6.91 -1.44 -8.55
N GLU A 56 7.02 -2.15 -7.44
CA GLU A 56 6.44 -3.47 -7.26
C GLU A 56 5.62 -3.50 -5.97
N VAL A 57 4.51 -4.23 -6.00
CA VAL A 57 3.66 -4.44 -4.84
C VAL A 57 3.43 -5.94 -4.62
N ALA A 58 3.18 -6.31 -3.38
CA ALA A 58 2.77 -7.68 -3.09
C ALA A 58 1.45 -7.99 -3.79
N ASP A 59 1.36 -9.15 -4.44
CA ASP A 59 0.15 -9.59 -5.12
C ASP A 59 -0.65 -10.49 -4.18
N GLY A 60 -1.76 -9.97 -3.65
CA GLY A 60 -2.56 -10.66 -2.67
C GLY A 60 -3.24 -11.90 -3.25
N SER A 61 -3.06 -13.03 -2.56
CA SER A 61 -3.74 -14.28 -2.87
C SER A 61 -5.13 -14.32 -2.21
N GLN A 62 -5.91 -15.35 -2.52
CA GLN A 62 -7.19 -15.57 -1.85
C GLN A 62 -7.03 -15.65 -0.33
N ALA A 63 -6.00 -16.34 0.15
CA ALA A 63 -5.74 -16.44 1.58
C ALA A 63 -5.45 -15.08 2.23
N ASP A 64 -4.76 -14.20 1.52
CA ASP A 64 -4.50 -12.84 1.99
C ASP A 64 -5.80 -12.02 2.07
N VAL A 65 -6.67 -12.14 1.07
CA VAL A 65 -7.97 -11.49 1.07
C VAL A 65 -8.82 -11.98 2.25
N GLU A 66 -8.83 -13.27 2.53
CA GLU A 66 -9.53 -13.83 3.67
C GLU A 66 -9.03 -13.25 4.99
N LYS A 67 -7.71 -13.16 5.17
CA LYS A 67 -7.11 -12.53 6.35
C LYS A 67 -7.48 -11.05 6.45
N ALA A 68 -7.48 -10.34 5.35
CA ALA A 68 -7.86 -8.93 5.32
C ALA A 68 -9.32 -8.72 5.73
N VAL A 69 -10.24 -9.56 5.24
CA VAL A 69 -11.65 -9.50 5.59
C VAL A 69 -11.85 -9.81 7.07
N ILE A 70 -11.18 -10.82 7.61
CA ILE A 70 -11.24 -11.16 9.02
C ILE A 70 -10.75 -9.99 9.88
N ALA A 71 -9.63 -9.39 9.52
CA ALA A 71 -9.08 -8.24 10.24
C ALA A 71 -10.03 -7.04 10.20
N ALA A 72 -10.61 -6.76 9.05
CA ALA A 72 -11.58 -5.67 8.88
C ALA A 72 -12.84 -5.92 9.72
N ARG A 73 -13.35 -7.13 9.72
CA ARG A 73 -14.52 -7.51 10.52
C ARG A 73 -14.26 -7.36 12.01
N LYS A 74 -13.10 -7.85 12.45
CA LYS A 74 -12.68 -7.71 13.85
C LYS A 74 -12.58 -6.24 14.27
N SER A 75 -12.02 -5.40 13.42
CA SER A 75 -11.90 -3.97 13.67
C SER A 75 -13.28 -3.31 13.81
N PHE A 76 -14.20 -3.64 12.92
CA PHE A 76 -15.57 -3.13 12.97
C PHE A 76 -16.28 -3.57 14.25
N ASP A 77 -16.24 -4.86 14.58
CA ASP A 77 -16.92 -5.42 15.76
C ASP A 77 -16.33 -4.87 17.05
N SER A 78 -15.04 -4.56 17.10
CA SER A 78 -14.42 -3.93 18.27
C SER A 78 -14.96 -2.53 18.55
N GLY A 79 -15.47 -1.85 17.54
CA GLY A 79 -15.98 -0.50 17.63
C GLY A 79 -14.90 0.56 17.76
N ALA A 80 -13.65 0.23 17.44
CA ALA A 80 -12.52 1.16 17.59
C ALA A 80 -12.75 2.49 16.87
N TRP A 81 -13.32 2.47 15.68
CA TRP A 81 -13.69 3.67 14.94
C TRP A 81 -15.10 4.14 15.25
N ARG A 82 -16.04 3.21 15.23
CA ARG A 82 -17.46 3.49 15.39
C ARG A 82 -17.80 4.21 16.70
N LYS A 83 -17.06 3.89 17.78
CA LYS A 83 -17.27 4.48 19.10
C LYS A 83 -16.63 5.85 19.28
N LEU A 84 -15.80 6.28 18.34
CA LEU A 84 -15.20 7.61 18.39
C LEU A 84 -16.26 8.70 18.16
N SER A 85 -16.14 9.82 18.85
CA SER A 85 -16.93 11.02 18.59
C SER A 85 -16.58 11.63 17.24
N GLY A 86 -17.44 12.49 16.70
CA GLY A 86 -17.14 13.23 15.48
C GLY A 86 -15.85 14.06 15.60
N SER A 87 -15.61 14.65 16.76
CA SER A 87 -14.39 15.40 17.04
C SER A 87 -13.14 14.53 17.00
N GLU A 88 -13.20 13.35 17.61
CA GLU A 88 -12.07 12.40 17.61
C GLU A 88 -11.77 11.88 16.21
N LYS A 89 -12.81 11.55 15.44
CA LYS A 89 -12.67 11.16 14.04
C LYS A 89 -12.01 12.27 13.20
N SER A 90 -12.44 13.50 13.41
CA SER A 90 -11.88 14.67 12.75
C SER A 90 -10.37 14.81 13.02
N LYS A 91 -9.94 14.59 14.25
CA LYS A 91 -8.51 14.64 14.61
C LYS A 91 -7.68 13.57 13.88
N VAL A 92 -8.24 12.37 13.73
CA VAL A 92 -7.57 11.29 12.97
C VAL A 92 -7.42 11.69 11.50
N LEU A 93 -8.49 12.16 10.88
CA LEU A 93 -8.47 12.59 9.48
C LEU A 93 -7.52 13.77 9.27
N TRP A 94 -7.48 14.70 10.20
CA TRP A 94 -6.57 15.84 10.13
C TRP A 94 -5.10 15.40 10.15
N ARG A 95 -4.76 14.37 10.92
CA ARG A 95 -3.40 13.84 10.96
C ARG A 95 -2.98 13.11 9.69
N ILE A 96 -3.94 12.60 8.92
CA ILE A 96 -3.66 11.96 7.63
C ILE A 96 -3.26 13.00 6.58
N GLY A 97 -3.86 14.16 6.62
CA GLY A 97 -3.50 15.29 5.74
C GLY A 97 -2.30 16.03 6.29
#